data_20929098fdcaebfba7a289e10f260535
#
_entry.id   20929098fdcaebfba7a289e10f260535
#
_cell.length_a   1.000
_cell.length_b   1.000
_cell.length_c   1.000
_cell.angle_alpha   90.00
_cell.angle_beta   90.00
_cell.angle_gamma   90.00
#
_symmetry.space_group_name_H-M   'P 1'
#
loop_
_entity.id
_entity.type
_entity.pdbx_description
1 polymer ?
#
loop_
_entity_poly.entity_id
_entity_poly.type
_entity_poly.pdbx_seq_one_letter_code
_entity_poly.pdbx_strand_id
1 'polypeptide(L)'
;MENVTPRQLEVLRFIRGFRERSGYSPTMQEIGDHLSLTKVTVFEHVAALEKKGALSRGAKHKARSLRVAPDFEFPEDNESLLPLVGLIAAGLPIEAIEDRETLDLQEVFDVPGEKFVLRVTGDSMIDEQIRDGDYVVCQRRNTARNGETVVALLQDGEATLKTFYKEKNRIRLQPANPAYKPIYTNKVDIQGVVIGVIRRL
;
A
#
# COMPACT_ATOMS: atom_id res chain seq x y z
N MET A 1 -7.87 14.23 2.61
CA MET A 1 -7.16 15.55 2.72
C MET A 1 -7.04 16.15 1.33
N GLU A 2 -7.09 17.49 1.17
CA GLU A 2 -6.82 18.12 -0.14
C GLU A 2 -5.36 17.86 -0.53
N ASN A 3 -5.11 17.54 -1.80
CA ASN A 3 -3.77 17.22 -2.31
C ASN A 3 -2.76 18.34 -2.05
N VAL A 4 -1.70 17.99 -1.32
CA VAL A 4 -0.55 18.87 -1.07
C VAL A 4 0.37 18.82 -2.29
N THR A 5 0.76 19.99 -2.84
CA THR A 5 1.67 20.03 -3.99
C THR A 5 3.10 19.64 -3.59
N PRO A 6 3.95 19.18 -4.54
CA PRO A 6 5.33 18.84 -4.24
C PRO A 6 6.09 19.96 -3.50
N ARG A 7 5.88 21.20 -3.90
CA ARG A 7 6.53 22.36 -3.26
C ARG A 7 6.01 22.63 -1.85
N GLN A 8 4.73 22.40 -1.61
CA GLN A 8 4.13 22.47 -0.27
C GLN A 8 4.67 21.35 0.64
N LEU A 9 4.88 20.17 0.10
CA LEU A 9 5.47 19.04 0.82
C LEU A 9 6.92 19.34 1.26
N GLU A 10 7.71 19.98 0.41
CA GLU A 10 9.08 20.45 0.78
C GLU A 10 9.04 21.44 1.96
N VAL A 11 8.08 22.36 1.98
CA VAL A 11 7.89 23.29 3.12
C VAL A 11 7.58 22.51 4.39
N LEU A 12 6.67 21.53 4.35
CA LEU A 12 6.33 20.69 5.51
C LEU A 12 7.53 19.88 6.00
N ARG A 13 8.29 19.24 5.08
CA ARG A 13 9.51 18.48 5.40
C ARG A 13 10.55 19.34 6.11
N PHE A 14 10.76 20.55 5.59
CA PHE A 14 11.71 21.48 6.22
C PHE A 14 11.27 21.88 7.61
N ILE A 15 9.97 22.20 7.81
CA ILE A 15 9.43 22.55 9.13
C ILE A 15 9.59 21.39 10.11
N ARG A 16 9.29 20.15 9.70
CA ARG A 16 9.45 18.93 10.53
C ARG A 16 10.90 18.75 10.94
N GLY A 17 11.81 18.63 9.99
CA GLY A 17 13.22 18.35 10.26
C GLY A 17 13.93 19.49 10.98
N PHE A 18 13.53 20.75 10.77
CA PHE A 18 14.05 21.88 11.55
C PHE A 18 13.64 21.80 13.02
N ARG A 19 12.37 21.45 13.28
CA ARG A 19 11.88 21.27 14.65
C ARG A 19 12.53 20.12 15.39
N GLU A 20 12.75 19.00 14.72
CA GLU A 20 13.43 17.82 15.28
C GLU A 20 14.86 18.18 15.73
N ARG A 21 15.58 18.96 14.92
CA ARG A 21 16.97 19.39 15.25
C ARG A 21 17.07 20.51 16.26
N SER A 22 16.13 21.47 16.21
CA SER A 22 16.24 22.73 16.95
C SER A 22 15.32 22.83 18.15
N GLY A 23 14.29 21.97 18.26
CA GLY A 23 13.28 22.01 19.31
C GLY A 23 12.19 23.09 19.13
N TYR A 24 12.32 23.94 18.11
CA TYR A 24 11.37 25.01 17.77
C TYR A 24 11.18 25.13 16.25
N SER A 25 10.12 25.83 15.83
CA SER A 25 9.78 25.96 14.40
C SER A 25 10.63 27.02 13.70
N PRO A 26 10.91 26.86 12.40
CA PRO A 26 11.59 27.88 11.62
C PRO A 26 10.73 29.13 11.42
N THR A 27 11.39 30.24 11.11
CA THR A 27 10.76 31.48 10.62
C THR A 27 10.48 31.36 9.11
N MET A 28 9.62 32.24 8.57
CA MET A 28 9.39 32.34 7.12
C MET A 28 10.65 32.64 6.32
N GLN A 29 11.59 33.36 6.93
CA GLN A 29 12.88 33.69 6.28
C GLN A 29 13.77 32.44 6.20
N GLU A 30 13.92 31.69 7.29
CA GLU A 30 14.71 30.45 7.31
C GLU A 30 14.15 29.39 6.34
N ILE A 31 12.82 29.31 6.16
CA ILE A 31 12.19 28.47 5.14
C ILE A 31 12.55 28.95 3.74
N GLY A 32 12.44 30.26 3.51
CA GLY A 32 12.75 30.88 2.20
C GLY A 32 14.21 30.69 1.81
N ASP A 33 15.13 30.94 2.72
CA ASP A 33 16.57 30.78 2.52
C ASP A 33 16.93 29.33 2.17
N HIS A 34 16.33 28.36 2.87
CA HIS A 34 16.58 26.93 2.61
C HIS A 34 16.02 26.46 1.26
N LEU A 35 14.80 26.89 0.93
CA LEU A 35 14.11 26.43 -0.29
C LEU A 35 14.35 27.34 -1.50
N SER A 36 15.18 28.36 -1.37
CA SER A 36 15.42 29.38 -2.41
C SER A 36 14.11 30.07 -2.85
N LEU A 37 13.26 30.43 -1.89
CA LEU A 37 11.99 31.12 -2.09
C LEU A 37 11.99 32.49 -1.46
N THR A 38 11.18 33.39 -2.02
CA THR A 38 10.92 34.68 -1.36
C THR A 38 10.05 34.46 -0.12
N LYS A 39 10.19 35.37 0.85
CA LYS A 39 9.36 35.33 2.06
C LYS A 39 7.85 35.41 1.75
N VAL A 40 7.46 36.12 0.69
CA VAL A 40 6.09 36.22 0.23
C VAL A 40 5.57 34.88 -0.26
N THR A 41 6.35 34.21 -1.12
CA THR A 41 6.00 32.87 -1.64
C THR A 41 5.89 31.82 -0.52
N VAL A 42 6.79 31.87 0.48
CA VAL A 42 6.70 31.01 1.65
C VAL A 42 5.40 31.27 2.42
N PHE A 43 5.03 32.55 2.59
CA PHE A 43 3.79 32.93 3.27
C PHE A 43 2.56 32.37 2.56
N GLU A 44 2.52 32.42 1.20
CA GLU A 44 1.45 31.85 0.39
C GLU A 44 1.34 30.32 0.56
N HIS A 45 2.48 29.61 0.51
CA HIS A 45 2.50 28.18 0.74
C HIS A 45 2.04 27.81 2.14
N VAL A 46 2.48 28.52 3.17
CA VAL A 46 2.08 28.29 4.56
C VAL A 46 0.59 28.55 4.73
N ALA A 47 0.04 29.65 4.17
CA ALA A 47 -1.39 29.94 4.23
C ALA A 47 -2.24 28.86 3.53
N ALA A 48 -1.78 28.37 2.37
CA ALA A 48 -2.44 27.28 1.67
C ALA A 48 -2.41 25.97 2.46
N LEU A 49 -1.29 25.66 3.11
CA LEU A 49 -1.14 24.47 3.98
C LEU A 49 -2.02 24.54 5.25
N GLU A 50 -2.16 25.74 5.82
CA GLU A 50 -3.09 25.97 6.93
C GLU A 50 -4.55 25.75 6.49
N LYS A 51 -4.93 26.26 5.31
CA LYS A 51 -6.26 26.03 4.73
C LYS A 51 -6.56 24.56 4.47
N LYS A 52 -5.55 23.78 4.06
CA LYS A 52 -5.65 22.34 3.81
C LYS A 52 -5.61 21.49 5.10
N GLY A 53 -5.40 22.10 6.25
CA GLY A 53 -5.27 21.41 7.53
C GLY A 53 -3.95 20.63 7.72
N ALA A 54 -3.00 20.77 6.79
CA ALA A 54 -1.70 20.11 6.88
C ALA A 54 -0.71 20.82 7.81
N LEU A 55 -0.95 22.10 8.12
CA LEU A 55 -0.14 22.92 8.99
C LEU A 55 -1.03 23.70 9.96
N SER A 56 -0.57 23.92 11.18
CA SER A 56 -1.21 24.77 12.16
C SER A 56 -0.24 25.82 12.70
N ARG A 57 -0.76 26.96 13.10
CA ARG A 57 -0.02 27.95 13.88
C ARG A 57 -0.48 27.91 15.34
N GLY A 58 0.47 28.05 16.24
CA GLY A 58 0.15 28.37 17.62
C GLY A 58 -0.51 29.74 17.76
N ALA A 59 -0.64 30.26 19.00
CA ALA A 59 -1.32 31.53 19.26
C ALA A 59 -0.91 32.66 18.30
N LYS A 60 -1.91 33.46 17.82
CA LYS A 60 -1.71 34.60 16.92
C LYS A 60 -0.53 35.47 17.41
N HIS A 61 0.34 35.86 16.48
CA HIS A 61 1.53 36.71 16.69
C HIS A 61 2.72 36.07 17.42
N LYS A 62 2.73 34.77 17.65
CA LYS A 62 3.89 34.07 18.20
C LYS A 62 4.82 33.61 17.07
N ALA A 63 6.03 34.17 17.00
CA ALA A 63 7.07 33.67 16.09
C ALA A 63 7.38 32.20 16.40
N ARG A 64 7.88 31.45 15.42
CA ARG A 64 8.30 30.05 15.58
C ARG A 64 7.20 29.12 16.12
N SER A 65 5.96 29.29 15.61
CA SER A 65 4.78 28.57 16.10
C SER A 65 4.17 27.61 15.05
N LEU A 66 4.82 27.44 13.90
CA LEU A 66 4.37 26.53 12.85
C LEU A 66 4.49 25.07 13.33
N ARG A 67 3.43 24.30 13.13
CA ARG A 67 3.41 22.87 13.44
C ARG A 67 2.76 22.12 12.30
N VAL A 68 3.40 21.04 11.86
CA VAL A 68 2.74 20.06 10.99
C VAL A 68 1.57 19.46 11.76
N ALA A 69 0.45 19.25 11.11
CA ALA A 69 -0.72 18.64 11.74
C ALA A 69 -0.37 17.21 12.21
N PRO A 70 -0.83 16.78 13.39
CA PRO A 70 -0.49 15.46 13.93
C PRO A 70 -0.96 14.29 13.08
N ASP A 71 -2.02 14.51 12.31
CA ASP A 71 -2.67 13.57 11.39
C ASP A 71 -2.19 13.72 9.94
N PHE A 72 -1.17 14.56 9.69
CA PHE A 72 -0.54 14.67 8.38
C PHE A 72 0.50 13.56 8.20
N GLU A 73 0.22 12.66 7.27
CA GLU A 73 1.13 11.58 6.89
C GLU A 73 2.06 12.05 5.77
N PHE A 74 3.36 11.95 5.99
CA PHE A 74 4.34 12.19 4.95
C PHE A 74 4.47 10.93 4.09
N PRO A 75 4.62 11.08 2.76
CA PRO A 75 4.83 9.92 1.89
C PRO A 75 5.99 9.02 2.34
N GLU A 76 7.07 9.61 2.83
CA GLU A 76 8.23 8.87 3.32
C GLU A 76 8.02 8.13 4.66
N ASP A 77 7.00 8.47 5.43
CA ASP A 77 6.67 7.81 6.68
C ASP A 77 5.80 6.56 6.46
N ASN A 78 5.26 6.42 5.24
CA ASN A 78 4.50 5.24 4.85
C ASN A 78 5.45 4.21 4.19
N GLU A 79 5.86 3.22 4.96
CA GLU A 79 6.78 2.15 4.52
C GLU A 79 6.19 1.29 3.37
N SER A 80 4.88 1.41 3.09
CA SER A 80 4.24 0.73 1.96
C SER A 80 4.43 1.44 0.61
N LEU A 81 4.93 2.69 0.61
CA LEU A 81 5.16 3.48 -0.59
C LEU A 81 6.49 3.15 -1.25
N LEU A 82 6.44 2.79 -2.52
CA LEU A 82 7.63 2.57 -3.35
C LEU A 82 7.66 3.57 -4.51
N PRO A 83 8.83 4.14 -4.87
CA PRO A 83 8.91 4.99 -6.06
C PRO A 83 8.70 4.13 -7.32
N LEU A 84 7.67 4.46 -8.10
CA LEU A 84 7.47 3.93 -9.45
C LEU A 84 8.26 4.82 -10.41
N VAL A 85 9.39 4.30 -10.90
CA VAL A 85 10.38 5.11 -11.65
C VAL A 85 10.11 5.08 -13.16
N GLY A 86 9.18 4.27 -13.62
CA GLY A 86 8.82 4.17 -15.02
C GLY A 86 8.42 2.75 -15.44
N LEU A 87 8.38 2.54 -16.75
CA LEU A 87 8.02 1.27 -17.37
C LEU A 87 9.26 0.59 -17.95
N ILE A 88 9.30 -0.74 -17.85
CA ILE A 88 10.31 -1.57 -18.49
C ILE A 88 9.63 -2.66 -19.33
N ALA A 89 10.11 -2.88 -20.56
CA ALA A 89 9.62 -3.98 -21.38
C ALA A 89 10.38 -5.26 -21.09
N ALA A 90 9.63 -6.34 -20.88
CA ALA A 90 10.20 -7.70 -20.90
C ALA A 90 10.16 -8.20 -22.34
N GLY A 91 11.17 -7.89 -23.14
CA GLY A 91 11.25 -8.24 -24.55
C GLY A 91 12.01 -7.20 -25.35
N LEU A 92 11.35 -6.59 -26.34
CA LEU A 92 11.99 -5.53 -27.13
C LEU A 92 12.16 -4.27 -26.28
N PRO A 93 13.33 -3.58 -26.36
CA PRO A 93 13.55 -2.35 -25.63
C PRO A 93 12.49 -1.29 -25.99
N ILE A 94 12.00 -0.59 -24.97
CA ILE A 94 11.16 0.60 -25.14
C ILE A 94 11.93 1.80 -24.62
N GLU A 95 11.59 2.99 -25.12
CA GLU A 95 12.13 4.23 -24.60
C GLU A 95 11.74 4.40 -23.14
N ALA A 96 12.73 4.61 -22.28
CA ALA A 96 12.47 4.79 -20.84
C ALA A 96 11.74 6.11 -20.62
N ILE A 97 10.51 6.06 -20.18
CA ILE A 97 9.76 7.24 -19.75
C ILE A 97 10.00 7.39 -18.25
N GLU A 98 10.72 8.44 -17.87
CA GLU A 98 10.85 8.83 -16.46
C GLU A 98 9.54 9.50 -16.01
N ASP A 99 8.61 8.72 -15.53
CA ASP A 99 7.44 9.24 -14.84
C ASP A 99 7.58 8.88 -13.36
N ARG A 100 7.84 9.88 -12.51
CA ARG A 100 8.07 9.67 -11.08
C ARG A 100 6.74 9.66 -10.34
N GLU A 101 6.11 8.54 -10.35
CA GLU A 101 4.94 8.25 -9.53
C GLU A 101 5.34 7.54 -8.23
N THR A 102 4.42 7.42 -7.32
CA THR A 102 4.58 6.63 -6.10
C THR A 102 3.57 5.50 -6.13
N LEU A 103 4.05 4.28 -5.99
CA LEU A 103 3.23 3.09 -5.87
C LEU A 103 2.94 2.83 -4.39
N ASP A 104 1.69 2.95 -3.99
CA ASP A 104 1.23 2.48 -2.69
C ASP A 104 0.80 1.01 -2.79
N LEU A 105 1.50 0.13 -2.09
CA LEU A 105 1.14 -1.29 -2.06
C LEU A 105 -0.26 -1.53 -1.47
N GLN A 106 -0.78 -0.62 -0.65
CA GLN A 106 -2.15 -0.73 -0.14
C GLN A 106 -3.18 -0.41 -1.24
N GLU A 107 -2.87 0.55 -2.13
CA GLU A 107 -3.72 0.88 -3.28
C GLU A 107 -3.71 -0.21 -4.35
N VAL A 108 -2.55 -0.86 -4.59
CA VAL A 108 -2.45 -1.99 -5.53
C VAL A 108 -3.43 -3.12 -5.18
N PHE A 109 -3.67 -3.32 -3.89
CA PHE A 109 -4.61 -4.33 -3.39
C PHE A 109 -5.88 -3.69 -2.82
N ASP A 110 -6.32 -2.54 -3.38
CA ASP A 110 -7.51 -1.86 -2.88
C ASP A 110 -8.79 -2.60 -3.28
N VAL A 111 -9.25 -3.42 -2.34
CA VAL A 111 -10.54 -4.10 -2.39
C VAL A 111 -11.30 -3.83 -1.09
N PRO A 112 -12.63 -3.78 -1.12
CA PRO A 112 -13.44 -3.56 0.09
C PRO A 112 -13.19 -4.62 1.16
N GLY A 113 -13.16 -4.20 2.42
CA GLY A 113 -13.08 -5.08 3.58
C GLY A 113 -11.66 -5.40 4.06
N GLU A 114 -11.59 -6.31 5.02
CA GLU A 114 -10.35 -6.72 5.67
C GLU A 114 -9.47 -7.54 4.73
N LYS A 115 -8.18 -7.30 4.76
CA LYS A 115 -7.16 -8.02 4.02
C LYS A 115 -6.20 -8.70 5.00
N PHE A 116 -5.64 -9.81 4.60
CA PHE A 116 -4.59 -10.49 5.34
C PHE A 116 -3.59 -11.15 4.39
N VAL A 117 -2.42 -11.45 4.88
CA VAL A 117 -1.34 -12.07 4.10
C VAL A 117 -0.98 -13.40 4.71
N LEU A 118 -0.76 -14.41 3.86
CA LEU A 118 -0.24 -15.71 4.26
C LEU A 118 1.01 -16.03 3.46
N ARG A 119 1.96 -16.70 4.10
CA ARG A 119 3.11 -17.30 3.40
C ARG A 119 2.71 -18.69 2.91
N VAL A 120 2.99 -18.95 1.64
CA VAL A 120 2.72 -20.24 0.99
C VAL A 120 3.80 -21.26 1.38
N THR A 121 3.35 -22.46 1.68
CA THR A 121 4.23 -23.63 1.84
C THR A 121 3.78 -24.72 0.88
N GLY A 122 4.71 -25.24 0.10
CA GLY A 122 4.49 -26.27 -0.92
C GLY A 122 4.19 -25.69 -2.31
N ASP A 123 3.93 -26.59 -3.26
CA ASP A 123 3.88 -26.31 -4.69
C ASP A 123 2.55 -26.71 -5.35
N SER A 124 1.50 -26.91 -4.57
CA SER A 124 0.21 -27.39 -5.07
C SER A 124 -0.52 -26.43 -6.02
N MET A 125 -0.02 -25.18 -6.15
CA MET A 125 -0.60 -24.10 -6.98
C MET A 125 0.43 -23.56 -8.01
N ILE A 126 1.44 -24.37 -8.35
CA ILE A 126 2.57 -23.92 -9.19
C ILE A 126 2.16 -23.53 -10.61
N ASP A 127 1.13 -24.18 -11.19
CA ASP A 127 0.63 -23.88 -12.53
C ASP A 127 -0.13 -22.54 -12.58
N GLU A 128 -0.61 -22.06 -11.43
CA GLU A 128 -1.14 -20.70 -11.24
C GLU A 128 -0.05 -19.70 -10.80
N GLN A 129 1.22 -20.07 -10.98
CA GLN A 129 2.39 -19.25 -10.65
C GLN A 129 2.53 -18.90 -9.17
N ILE A 130 1.84 -19.61 -8.27
CA ILE A 130 2.01 -19.50 -6.81
C ILE A 130 2.97 -20.59 -6.34
N ARG A 131 4.09 -20.19 -5.75
CA ARG A 131 5.22 -21.07 -5.40
C ARG A 131 5.46 -21.11 -3.90
N ASP A 132 6.21 -22.11 -3.48
CA ASP A 132 6.71 -22.18 -2.10
C ASP A 132 7.47 -20.91 -1.72
N GLY A 133 7.19 -20.37 -0.54
CA GLY A 133 7.80 -19.14 -0.03
C GLY A 133 7.13 -17.83 -0.46
N ASP A 134 6.22 -17.85 -1.42
CA ASP A 134 5.43 -16.67 -1.81
C ASP A 134 4.55 -16.15 -0.67
N TYR A 135 4.18 -14.88 -0.76
CA TYR A 135 3.15 -14.28 0.07
C TYR A 135 1.89 -14.07 -0.78
N VAL A 136 0.76 -14.64 -0.36
CA VAL A 136 -0.54 -14.39 -0.96
C VAL A 136 -1.29 -13.34 -0.18
N VAL A 137 -1.71 -12.27 -0.87
CA VAL A 137 -2.60 -11.26 -0.31
C VAL A 137 -4.03 -11.70 -0.51
N CYS A 138 -4.80 -11.77 0.56
CA CYS A 138 -6.16 -12.31 0.57
C CYS A 138 -7.16 -11.25 1.04
N GLN A 139 -8.29 -11.15 0.36
CA GLN A 139 -9.48 -10.46 0.86
C GLN A 139 -10.24 -11.40 1.79
N ARG A 140 -10.57 -10.98 3.01
CA ARG A 140 -11.39 -11.78 3.93
C ARG A 140 -12.81 -11.89 3.42
N ARG A 141 -13.18 -13.12 3.06
CA ARG A 141 -14.52 -13.48 2.56
C ARG A 141 -14.86 -14.90 2.99
N ASN A 142 -16.10 -15.15 3.31
CA ASN A 142 -16.62 -16.48 3.64
C ASN A 142 -17.31 -17.16 2.44
N THR A 143 -17.29 -16.55 1.26
CA THR A 143 -17.84 -17.06 0.01
C THR A 143 -16.86 -16.86 -1.14
N ALA A 144 -16.91 -17.75 -2.12
CA ALA A 144 -16.12 -17.65 -3.33
C ALA A 144 -16.94 -18.02 -4.57
N ARG A 145 -16.48 -17.56 -5.72
CA ARG A 145 -16.98 -17.93 -7.05
C ARG A 145 -16.16 -19.07 -7.62
N ASN A 146 -16.73 -19.80 -8.57
CA ASN A 146 -15.99 -20.82 -9.30
C ASN A 146 -14.81 -20.20 -10.03
N GLY A 147 -13.63 -20.81 -9.88
CA GLY A 147 -12.37 -20.35 -10.46
C GLY A 147 -11.58 -19.38 -9.59
N GLU A 148 -12.10 -18.93 -8.45
CA GLU A 148 -11.31 -18.12 -7.53
C GLU A 148 -10.35 -18.99 -6.70
N THR A 149 -9.13 -18.53 -6.50
CA THR A 149 -8.18 -19.16 -5.60
C THR A 149 -8.46 -18.73 -4.17
N VAL A 150 -8.67 -19.71 -3.28
CA VAL A 150 -9.16 -19.51 -1.93
C VAL A 150 -8.22 -20.08 -0.88
N VAL A 151 -8.21 -19.43 0.28
CA VAL A 151 -7.76 -20.05 1.53
C VAL A 151 -8.97 -20.74 2.16
N ALA A 152 -8.92 -22.05 2.24
CA ALA A 152 -9.98 -22.90 2.75
C ALA A 152 -9.53 -23.64 4.01
N LEU A 153 -10.36 -23.64 5.04
CA LEU A 153 -10.17 -24.44 6.23
C LEU A 153 -11.00 -25.74 6.08
N LEU A 154 -10.32 -26.86 6.14
CA LEU A 154 -10.92 -28.19 6.07
C LEU A 154 -11.48 -28.62 7.42
N GLN A 155 -12.28 -29.71 7.45
CA GLN A 155 -12.95 -30.19 8.66
C GLN A 155 -11.97 -30.72 9.74
N ASP A 156 -10.78 -31.14 9.34
CA ASP A 156 -9.67 -31.56 10.22
C ASP A 156 -8.89 -30.40 10.84
N GLY A 157 -9.25 -29.15 10.48
CA GLY A 157 -8.58 -27.94 10.94
C GLY A 157 -7.39 -27.52 10.09
N GLU A 158 -7.09 -28.21 9.00
CA GLU A 158 -6.01 -27.84 8.08
C GLU A 158 -6.43 -26.72 7.13
N ALA A 159 -5.58 -25.70 6.99
CA ALA A 159 -5.77 -24.65 6.00
C ALA A 159 -5.08 -25.04 4.70
N THR A 160 -5.73 -24.80 3.56
CA THR A 160 -5.18 -25.08 2.24
C THR A 160 -5.46 -23.98 1.24
N LEU A 161 -4.59 -23.84 0.23
CA LEU A 161 -4.76 -22.95 -0.90
C LEU A 161 -5.11 -23.76 -2.14
N LYS A 162 -6.30 -23.51 -2.73
CA LYS A 162 -6.82 -24.24 -3.88
C LYS A 162 -7.75 -23.35 -4.70
N THR A 163 -7.96 -23.72 -5.96
CA THR A 163 -9.02 -23.11 -6.79
C THR A 163 -10.36 -23.71 -6.42
N PHE A 164 -11.31 -22.85 -6.12
CA PHE A 164 -12.65 -23.23 -5.64
C PHE A 164 -13.60 -23.51 -6.81
N TYR A 165 -14.34 -24.62 -6.72
CA TYR A 165 -15.45 -24.94 -7.59
C TYR A 165 -16.63 -25.51 -6.80
N LYS A 166 -17.78 -24.88 -6.93
CA LYS A 166 -19.05 -25.41 -6.42
C LYS A 166 -19.71 -26.24 -7.51
N GLU A 167 -19.75 -27.54 -7.31
CA GLU A 167 -20.43 -28.50 -8.18
C GLU A 167 -21.87 -28.77 -7.68
N LYS A 168 -22.65 -29.53 -8.43
CA LYS A 168 -24.07 -29.74 -8.14
C LYS A 168 -24.35 -30.28 -6.71
N ASN A 169 -23.53 -31.20 -6.21
CA ASN A 169 -23.73 -31.85 -4.91
C ASN A 169 -22.48 -31.79 -4.00
N ARG A 170 -21.43 -31.09 -4.37
CA ARG A 170 -20.19 -31.04 -3.60
C ARG A 170 -19.38 -29.81 -3.95
N ILE A 171 -18.35 -29.57 -3.18
CA ILE A 171 -17.34 -28.58 -3.43
C ILE A 171 -16.08 -29.33 -3.88
N ARG A 172 -15.43 -28.84 -4.94
CA ARG A 172 -14.12 -29.28 -5.38
C ARG A 172 -13.11 -28.17 -5.12
N LEU A 173 -12.07 -28.50 -4.37
CA LEU A 173 -10.89 -27.68 -4.19
C LEU A 173 -9.79 -28.23 -5.09
N GLN A 174 -9.51 -27.54 -6.17
CA GLN A 174 -8.65 -27.99 -7.25
C GLN A 174 -7.23 -27.47 -7.02
N PRO A 175 -6.22 -28.33 -6.92
CA PRO A 175 -4.82 -27.92 -7.01
C PRO A 175 -4.46 -27.50 -8.45
N ALA A 176 -3.56 -26.56 -8.58
CA ALA A 176 -2.93 -26.17 -9.85
C ALA A 176 -1.54 -26.81 -9.94
N ASN A 177 -1.50 -28.12 -9.78
CA ASN A 177 -0.33 -28.98 -9.96
C ASN A 177 -0.83 -30.42 -10.17
N PRO A 178 -0.51 -31.08 -11.30
CA PRO A 178 -0.95 -32.44 -11.62
C PRO A 178 -0.50 -33.52 -10.61
N ALA A 179 0.55 -33.24 -9.83
CA ALA A 179 1.02 -34.15 -8.79
C ALA A 179 0.05 -34.28 -7.61
N TYR A 180 -0.92 -33.37 -7.48
CA TYR A 180 -1.89 -33.34 -6.39
C TYR A 180 -3.29 -33.69 -6.88
N LYS A 181 -4.01 -34.44 -6.07
CA LYS A 181 -5.41 -34.77 -6.37
C LYS A 181 -6.36 -33.69 -5.85
N PRO A 182 -7.47 -33.42 -6.55
CA PRO A 182 -8.53 -32.56 -6.05
C PRO A 182 -9.11 -33.07 -4.73
N ILE A 183 -9.46 -32.13 -3.84
CA ILE A 183 -10.16 -32.42 -2.59
C ILE A 183 -11.66 -32.20 -2.85
N TYR A 184 -12.47 -33.21 -2.53
CA TYR A 184 -13.92 -33.15 -2.63
C TYR A 184 -14.52 -33.15 -1.23
N THR A 185 -15.40 -32.20 -0.96
CA THR A 185 -16.07 -32.07 0.34
C THR A 185 -17.49 -31.55 0.16
N ASN A 186 -18.35 -31.80 1.12
CA ASN A 186 -19.70 -31.21 1.15
C ASN A 186 -19.74 -29.89 1.90
N LYS A 187 -18.71 -29.60 2.70
CA LYS A 187 -18.60 -28.38 3.49
C LYS A 187 -17.15 -27.93 3.56
N VAL A 188 -16.94 -26.64 3.36
CA VAL A 188 -15.64 -25.97 3.51
C VAL A 188 -15.88 -24.60 4.13
N ASP A 189 -14.95 -24.16 4.96
CA ASP A 189 -14.96 -22.82 5.52
C ASP A 189 -13.94 -21.96 4.78
N ILE A 190 -14.44 -21.03 3.96
CA ILE A 190 -13.60 -20.13 3.20
C ILE A 190 -13.17 -18.99 4.12
N GLN A 191 -11.87 -18.81 4.28
CA GLN A 191 -11.26 -17.76 5.10
C GLN A 191 -10.96 -16.48 4.29
N GLY A 192 -10.73 -16.63 2.99
CA GLY A 192 -10.47 -15.52 2.08
C GLY A 192 -10.23 -15.97 0.65
N VAL A 193 -10.22 -14.96 -0.23
CA VAL A 193 -9.94 -15.11 -1.66
C VAL A 193 -8.63 -14.40 -1.97
N VAL A 194 -7.75 -15.05 -2.71
CA VAL A 194 -6.47 -14.47 -3.15
C VAL A 194 -6.73 -13.35 -4.15
N ILE A 195 -6.14 -12.20 -3.90
CA ILE A 195 -6.23 -11.01 -4.76
C ILE A 195 -4.87 -10.62 -5.35
N GLY A 196 -3.78 -11.23 -4.85
CA GLY A 196 -2.45 -11.00 -5.41
C GLY A 196 -1.38 -11.85 -4.76
N VAL A 197 -0.21 -11.84 -5.37
CA VAL A 197 0.98 -12.59 -4.93
C VAL A 197 2.16 -11.63 -4.87
N ILE A 198 2.93 -11.73 -3.79
CA ILE A 198 4.20 -11.02 -3.60
C ILE A 198 5.30 -12.06 -3.51
N ARG A 199 6.34 -11.92 -4.32
CA ARG A 199 7.51 -12.80 -4.32
C ARG A 199 8.79 -12.01 -4.08
N ARG A 200 9.60 -12.53 -3.17
CA ARG A 200 10.99 -12.12 -3.03
C ARG A 200 11.87 -13.10 -3.81
N LEU A 201 12.70 -12.58 -4.71
CA LEU A 201 13.68 -13.34 -5.49
C LEU A 201 15.00 -13.52 -4.75
#